data_9dc4508689212a99e3839029d44b86d8
#
_entry.id   9dc4508689212a99e3839029d44b86d8
#
_cell.length_a   1.000
_cell.length_b   1.000
_cell.length_c   1.000
_cell.angle_alpha   90.00
_cell.angle_beta   90.00
_cell.angle_gamma   90.00
#
_symmetry.space_group_name_H-M   'P 1'
#
loop_
_entity.id
_entity.type
_entity.pdbx_description
1 polymer ?
#
loop_
_entity_poly.entity_id
_entity_poly.type
_entity_poly.pdbx_seq_one_letter_code
_entity_poly.pdbx_strand_id
1 'polypeptide(L)'
;MKKGVVIIFVLSLVFMVSCSEKKKDEMSSTQIKKEVTAKDILGNPQYLAISYGGYRERSRDSQPTIPELKEDLKILSAMGVKLLRTYNVQPKLPHASNVLKAIRELKAEDADFEMYVMLGAWIDCLNAWTDKAPNHDVESPNNEGEIERAAALANEYPDIVKIIAVGNEAMVKWATSYYVQPEVILKWVNHLQDLKKEGKLPKDLWITSSDDFSSWGGGSAEYHVEDLEKLVEAVDFISMHTYPYHNSHYNPEFWGVPEAHKDMPDSTKIEMAMERALKFAQKQYDSVTNYMKSLGVNKPIHIGETGWATISNGHYGNNGSRATDEYKQGLYYKSMRRWTNMAGISCFYFEAFNEKWKDAHNAKGSENHFGLFTIEGKAKYPIWDLVDQGIFDGLTRGGNTITKTYNGDKALLLEDVLVPPSEEEIMARR
;
A
#
# COMPACT_ATOMS: atom_id res chain seq x y z
N MET A 1 10.16 -64.79 -68.49
CA MET A 1 10.33 -65.57 -67.29
C MET A 1 11.82 -65.77 -67.02
N LYS A 2 12.48 -64.89 -66.29
CA LYS A 2 13.86 -65.13 -65.79
C LYS A 2 13.94 -64.52 -64.37
N LYS A 3 14.25 -65.41 -63.46
CA LYS A 3 14.51 -65.03 -62.04
C LYS A 3 15.92 -64.44 -61.92
N GLY A 4 16.07 -63.30 -61.38
CA GLY A 4 17.36 -62.69 -60.97
C GLY A 4 17.56 -62.79 -59.46
N VAL A 5 18.66 -63.43 -59.06
CA VAL A 5 19.13 -63.58 -57.69
C VAL A 5 20.06 -62.40 -57.42
N VAL A 6 19.79 -61.67 -56.37
CA VAL A 6 20.66 -60.60 -55.86
C VAL A 6 21.37 -61.13 -54.62
N ILE A 7 22.69 -61.18 -54.67
CA ILE A 7 23.58 -61.55 -53.57
C ILE A 7 23.93 -60.32 -52.79
N ILE A 8 23.60 -60.29 -51.46
CA ILE A 8 23.97 -59.23 -50.55
C ILE A 8 25.27 -59.65 -49.86
N PHE A 9 26.32 -58.83 -50.09
CA PHE A 9 27.57 -58.91 -49.33
C PHE A 9 27.41 -58.16 -48.00
N VAL A 10 27.58 -58.86 -46.87
CA VAL A 10 27.65 -58.27 -45.53
C VAL A 10 29.10 -57.94 -45.19
N LEU A 11 29.45 -56.70 -45.14
CA LEU A 11 30.75 -56.20 -44.65
C LEU A 11 30.68 -55.95 -43.17
N SER A 12 31.36 -56.78 -42.35
CA SER A 12 31.48 -56.60 -40.91
C SER A 12 32.57 -55.59 -40.63
N LEU A 13 32.18 -54.38 -40.15
CA LEU A 13 33.12 -53.41 -39.62
C LEU A 13 33.20 -53.58 -38.11
N VAL A 14 34.35 -53.98 -37.64
CA VAL A 14 34.68 -53.99 -36.16
C VAL A 14 35.04 -52.58 -35.75
N PHE A 15 34.20 -51.93 -34.97
CA PHE A 15 34.54 -50.72 -34.29
C PHE A 15 35.15 -51.03 -32.92
N MET A 16 36.42 -50.68 -32.73
CA MET A 16 37.06 -50.61 -31.42
C MET A 16 36.48 -49.42 -30.67
N VAL A 17 35.78 -49.67 -29.57
CA VAL A 17 35.32 -48.65 -28.62
C VAL A 17 36.50 -48.30 -27.70
N SER A 18 37.11 -47.15 -27.95
CA SER A 18 38.01 -46.51 -27.00
C SER A 18 37.16 -45.80 -25.94
N CYS A 19 37.16 -46.31 -24.71
CA CYS A 19 36.60 -45.58 -23.53
C CYS A 19 37.46 -44.38 -23.22
N SER A 20 36.98 -43.18 -23.62
CA SER A 20 37.44 -41.91 -23.07
C SER A 20 36.46 -41.51 -21.98
N GLU A 21 36.87 -41.57 -20.72
CA GLU A 21 36.15 -40.97 -19.58
C GLU A 21 36.07 -39.47 -19.77
N LYS A 22 34.92 -38.97 -20.24
CA LYS A 22 34.57 -37.56 -20.12
C LYS A 22 34.15 -37.32 -18.65
N LYS A 23 35.06 -36.68 -17.91
CA LYS A 23 34.67 -35.94 -16.70
C LYS A 23 33.53 -35.01 -17.09
N LYS A 24 32.33 -35.25 -16.57
CA LYS A 24 31.26 -34.28 -16.53
C LYS A 24 31.70 -33.19 -15.53
N ASP A 25 32.18 -32.08 -16.03
CA ASP A 25 32.18 -30.85 -15.27
C ASP A 25 30.69 -30.48 -15.06
N GLU A 26 30.19 -30.80 -13.89
CA GLU A 26 28.97 -30.20 -13.37
C GLU A 26 29.27 -28.71 -13.06
N MET A 27 29.19 -27.90 -14.11
CA MET A 27 28.99 -26.47 -13.92
C MET A 27 27.60 -26.29 -13.32
N SER A 28 27.55 -26.25 -11.99
CA SER A 28 26.45 -25.67 -11.25
C SER A 28 26.27 -24.24 -11.77
N SER A 29 25.34 -24.07 -12.70
CA SER A 29 24.84 -22.73 -13.05
C SER A 29 24.05 -22.23 -11.85
N THR A 30 24.72 -21.65 -10.88
CA THR A 30 24.08 -20.78 -9.90
C THR A 30 23.48 -19.64 -10.73
N GLN A 31 22.20 -19.75 -11.08
CA GLN A 31 21.47 -18.61 -11.63
C GLN A 31 21.54 -17.53 -10.56
N ILE A 32 22.35 -16.51 -10.78
CA ILE A 32 22.37 -15.31 -9.96
C ILE A 32 20.96 -14.73 -10.10
N LYS A 33 20.12 -14.94 -9.07
CA LYS A 33 18.76 -14.39 -9.02
C LYS A 33 18.94 -12.87 -9.16
N LYS A 34 18.46 -12.28 -10.27
CA LYS A 34 18.58 -10.83 -10.52
C LYS A 34 17.98 -10.10 -9.32
N GLU A 35 18.72 -9.18 -8.76
CA GLU A 35 18.23 -8.36 -7.66
C GLU A 35 17.04 -7.52 -8.14
N VAL A 36 15.92 -7.60 -7.40
CA VAL A 36 14.69 -6.87 -7.71
C VAL A 36 14.83 -5.45 -7.17
N THR A 37 14.58 -4.47 -8.02
CA THR A 37 14.68 -3.04 -7.71
C THR A 37 13.31 -2.41 -7.45
N ALA A 38 13.25 -1.20 -6.89
CA ALA A 38 12.02 -0.42 -6.75
C ALA A 38 11.32 -0.23 -8.11
N LYS A 39 12.09 -0.06 -9.18
CA LYS A 39 11.58 0.10 -10.55
C LYS A 39 10.91 -1.18 -11.10
N ASP A 40 11.39 -2.35 -10.71
CA ASP A 40 10.80 -3.64 -11.12
C ASP A 40 9.48 -3.91 -10.37
N ILE A 41 9.34 -3.33 -9.16
CA ILE A 41 8.20 -3.52 -8.23
C ILE A 41 7.08 -2.53 -8.51
N LEU A 42 7.40 -1.22 -8.50
CA LEU A 42 6.40 -0.17 -8.58
C LEU A 42 5.71 -0.15 -9.95
N GLY A 43 4.39 -0.11 -9.94
CA GLY A 43 3.55 -0.18 -11.13
C GLY A 43 3.36 -1.58 -11.72
N ASN A 44 4.02 -2.59 -11.14
CA ASN A 44 3.88 -3.97 -11.60
C ASN A 44 2.76 -4.68 -10.80
N PRO A 45 1.67 -5.12 -11.46
CA PRO A 45 0.52 -5.74 -10.78
C PRO A 45 0.83 -7.09 -10.10
N GLN A 46 1.99 -7.69 -10.35
CA GLN A 46 2.46 -8.89 -9.64
C GLN A 46 2.98 -8.57 -8.23
N TYR A 47 3.23 -7.31 -7.93
CA TYR A 47 3.67 -6.81 -6.62
C TYR A 47 2.53 -6.01 -5.96
N LEU A 48 1.52 -6.73 -5.48
CA LEU A 48 0.39 -6.09 -4.80
C LEU A 48 0.89 -5.33 -3.57
N ALA A 49 0.48 -4.07 -3.45
CA ALA A 49 0.92 -3.19 -2.36
C ALA A 49 -0.19 -2.96 -1.32
N ILE A 50 0.18 -2.86 -0.03
CA ILE A 50 -0.76 -2.60 1.06
C ILE A 50 -0.08 -1.84 2.21
N SER A 51 -0.84 -1.02 2.92
CA SER A 51 -0.42 -0.41 4.18
C SER A 51 -0.56 -1.40 5.32
N TYR A 52 0.45 -1.48 6.19
CA TYR A 52 0.53 -2.50 7.22
C TYR A 52 1.06 -1.95 8.56
N GLY A 53 0.27 -2.12 9.62
CA GLY A 53 0.65 -1.89 11.00
C GLY A 53 0.66 -3.18 11.82
N GLY A 54 -0.39 -4.02 11.68
CA GLY A 54 -0.48 -5.33 12.34
C GLY A 54 -0.72 -5.26 13.85
N TYR A 55 -0.96 -4.07 14.40
CA TYR A 55 -1.27 -3.90 15.83
C TYR A 55 -2.59 -4.56 16.20
N ARG A 56 -2.59 -5.31 17.31
CA ARG A 56 -3.77 -6.07 17.77
C ARG A 56 -4.46 -5.43 18.96
N GLU A 57 -3.77 -4.55 19.70
CA GLU A 57 -4.24 -3.92 20.93
C GLU A 57 -4.64 -2.45 20.73
N ARG A 58 -5.22 -1.85 21.78
CA ARG A 58 -5.67 -0.45 21.78
C ARG A 58 -4.53 0.58 21.94
N SER A 59 -3.30 0.15 22.13
CA SER A 59 -2.13 1.01 22.26
C SER A 59 -1.01 0.46 21.39
N ARG A 60 -0.28 1.36 20.75
CA ARG A 60 0.97 1.02 20.04
C ARG A 60 2.11 0.64 20.99
N ASP A 61 1.98 0.87 22.30
CA ASP A 61 2.95 0.39 23.28
C ASP A 61 2.97 -1.15 23.35
N SER A 62 1.83 -1.79 23.03
CA SER A 62 1.73 -3.23 22.85
C SER A 62 2.12 -3.59 21.42
N GLN A 63 3.42 -3.76 21.20
CA GLN A 63 3.95 -4.09 19.88
C GLN A 63 3.60 -5.54 19.48
N PRO A 64 3.25 -5.79 18.21
CA PRO A 64 3.10 -7.16 17.72
C PRO A 64 4.43 -7.90 17.81
N THR A 65 4.36 -9.15 18.26
CA THR A 65 5.52 -10.05 18.35
C THR A 65 5.97 -10.54 16.97
N ILE A 66 7.22 -11.00 16.84
CA ILE A 66 7.71 -11.57 15.56
C ILE A 66 6.83 -12.75 15.08
N PRO A 67 6.40 -13.71 15.92
CA PRO A 67 5.45 -14.74 15.50
C PRO A 67 4.12 -14.17 14.96
N GLU A 68 3.53 -13.19 15.60
CA GLU A 68 2.30 -12.55 15.16
C GLU A 68 2.48 -11.82 13.82
N LEU A 69 3.62 -11.13 13.64
CA LEU A 69 3.96 -10.51 12.36
C LEU A 69 4.12 -11.57 11.26
N LYS A 70 4.76 -12.70 11.54
CA LYS A 70 4.91 -13.80 10.58
C LYS A 70 3.58 -14.44 10.19
N GLU A 71 2.62 -14.57 11.14
CA GLU A 71 1.23 -14.96 10.80
C GLU A 71 0.62 -14.00 9.77
N ASP A 72 0.63 -12.71 10.08
CA ASP A 72 0.06 -11.67 9.21
C ASP A 72 0.75 -11.63 7.83
N LEU A 73 2.08 -11.71 7.79
CA LEU A 73 2.86 -11.70 6.55
C LEU A 73 2.59 -12.91 5.65
N LYS A 74 2.36 -14.09 6.23
CA LYS A 74 1.95 -15.29 5.48
C LYS A 74 0.57 -15.14 4.88
N ILE A 75 -0.39 -14.57 5.62
CA ILE A 75 -1.74 -14.26 5.12
C ILE A 75 -1.64 -13.27 3.94
N LEU A 76 -0.87 -12.19 4.09
CA LEU A 76 -0.69 -11.19 3.05
C LEU A 76 0.02 -11.76 1.81
N SER A 77 1.06 -12.56 2.01
CA SER A 77 1.75 -13.24 0.91
C SER A 77 0.83 -14.18 0.14
N ALA A 78 -0.01 -14.96 0.84
CA ALA A 78 -0.97 -15.87 0.22
C ALA A 78 -1.96 -15.13 -0.71
N MET A 79 -2.38 -13.90 -0.35
CA MET A 79 -3.24 -13.09 -1.22
C MET A 79 -2.48 -12.30 -2.32
N GLY A 80 -1.18 -12.54 -2.47
CA GLY A 80 -0.34 -11.93 -3.50
C GLY A 80 0.27 -10.58 -3.13
N VAL A 81 0.17 -10.16 -1.87
CA VAL A 81 0.87 -8.95 -1.41
C VAL A 81 2.37 -9.22 -1.34
N LYS A 82 3.14 -8.36 -1.98
CA LYS A 82 4.60 -8.42 -1.99
C LYS A 82 5.25 -7.08 -1.64
N LEU A 83 4.48 -6.03 -1.44
CA LEU A 83 4.99 -4.72 -1.08
C LEU A 83 4.19 -4.14 0.09
N LEU A 84 4.86 -3.92 1.20
CA LEU A 84 4.28 -3.32 2.40
C LEU A 84 4.67 -1.84 2.50
N ARG A 85 3.79 -1.03 3.07
CA ARG A 85 4.12 0.31 3.54
C ARG A 85 4.04 0.36 5.05
N THR A 86 5.11 0.85 5.70
CA THR A 86 5.17 1.21 7.12
C THR A 86 5.26 2.72 7.30
N TYR A 87 5.19 3.24 8.54
CA TYR A 87 4.95 4.66 8.77
C TYR A 87 6.04 5.39 9.54
N ASN A 88 6.79 4.68 10.38
CA ASN A 88 7.82 5.28 11.23
C ASN A 88 8.86 4.24 11.66
N VAL A 89 10.01 4.75 12.12
CA VAL A 89 11.11 3.97 12.71
C VAL A 89 11.50 4.52 14.09
N GLN A 90 10.53 5.00 14.84
CA GLN A 90 10.70 5.60 16.16
C GLN A 90 11.32 4.59 17.15
N PRO A 91 12.26 5.01 18.04
CA PRO A 91 12.98 4.09 18.93
C PRO A 91 12.08 3.32 19.89
N LYS A 92 10.99 3.96 20.35
CA LYS A 92 10.02 3.36 21.28
C LYS A 92 8.98 2.48 20.59
N LEU A 93 8.91 2.52 19.27
CA LEU A 93 7.94 1.80 18.44
C LEU A 93 8.69 0.94 17.41
N PRO A 94 9.29 -0.20 17.81
CA PRO A 94 10.15 -1.01 16.94
C PRO A 94 9.37 -1.81 15.88
N HIS A 95 8.13 -1.44 15.58
CA HIS A 95 7.25 -2.12 14.64
C HIS A 95 7.95 -2.37 13.29
N ALA A 96 8.43 -1.31 12.62
CA ALA A 96 9.02 -1.44 11.29
C ALA A 96 10.27 -2.34 11.30
N SER A 97 11.18 -2.20 12.28
CA SER A 97 12.34 -3.08 12.42
C SER A 97 11.94 -4.53 12.70
N ASN A 98 10.87 -4.77 13.47
CA ASN A 98 10.34 -6.10 13.71
C ASN A 98 9.72 -6.71 12.45
N VAL A 99 9.02 -5.91 11.62
CA VAL A 99 8.51 -6.35 10.29
C VAL A 99 9.67 -6.79 9.40
N LEU A 100 10.74 -6.00 9.29
CA LEU A 100 11.90 -6.35 8.48
C LEU A 100 12.57 -7.65 8.98
N LYS A 101 12.68 -7.81 10.29
CA LYS A 101 13.19 -9.04 10.90
C LYS A 101 12.29 -10.24 10.59
N ALA A 102 10.97 -10.10 10.73
CA ALA A 102 10.02 -11.15 10.41
C ALA A 102 10.09 -11.57 8.93
N ILE A 103 10.21 -10.61 7.99
CA ILE A 103 10.40 -10.88 6.57
C ILE A 103 11.72 -11.64 6.33
N ARG A 104 12.83 -11.22 6.95
CA ARG A 104 14.12 -11.90 6.81
C ARG A 104 14.06 -13.34 7.33
N GLU A 105 13.38 -13.59 8.45
CA GLU A 105 13.18 -14.93 8.99
C GLU A 105 12.33 -15.78 8.04
N LEU A 106 11.23 -15.26 7.50
CA LEU A 106 10.38 -15.97 6.53
C LEU A 106 11.13 -16.30 5.23
N LYS A 107 11.95 -15.38 4.70
CA LYS A 107 12.82 -15.64 3.55
C LYS A 107 13.87 -16.71 3.82
N ALA A 108 14.31 -16.88 5.07
CA ALA A 108 15.23 -17.95 5.47
C ALA A 108 14.52 -19.30 5.64
N GLU A 109 13.24 -19.30 6.04
CA GLU A 109 12.41 -20.50 6.16
C GLU A 109 11.89 -21.01 4.82
N ASP A 110 11.59 -20.09 3.89
CA ASP A 110 11.04 -20.37 2.57
C ASP A 110 11.76 -19.51 1.51
N ALA A 111 12.53 -20.15 0.65
CA ALA A 111 13.28 -19.47 -0.42
C ALA A 111 12.39 -18.81 -1.49
N ASP A 112 11.12 -19.19 -1.58
CA ASP A 112 10.13 -18.61 -2.49
C ASP A 112 9.34 -17.47 -1.85
N PHE A 113 9.50 -17.23 -0.53
CA PHE A 113 8.87 -16.10 0.15
C PHE A 113 9.46 -14.77 -0.35
N GLU A 114 8.61 -13.93 -0.92
CA GLU A 114 9.00 -12.66 -1.52
C GLU A 114 8.18 -11.53 -0.92
N MET A 115 8.86 -10.58 -0.25
CA MET A 115 8.21 -9.40 0.30
C MET A 115 9.21 -8.25 0.42
N TYR A 116 8.75 -7.04 0.07
CA TYR A 116 9.51 -5.79 0.07
C TYR A 116 8.79 -4.73 0.90
N VAL A 117 9.52 -3.67 1.26
CA VAL A 117 8.99 -2.61 2.13
C VAL A 117 9.29 -1.23 1.56
N MET A 118 8.25 -0.40 1.52
CA MET A 118 8.36 1.06 1.55
C MET A 118 8.39 1.48 3.02
N LEU A 119 9.58 1.83 3.49
CA LEU A 119 9.85 2.20 4.87
C LEU A 119 9.50 3.66 5.09
N GLY A 120 8.55 3.94 5.98
CA GLY A 120 8.21 5.30 6.37
C GLY A 120 9.20 5.84 7.41
N ALA A 121 9.62 7.08 7.23
CA ALA A 121 10.34 7.88 8.22
C ALA A 121 9.43 9.05 8.63
N TRP A 122 8.99 9.08 9.89
CA TRP A 122 8.07 10.08 10.40
C TRP A 122 8.75 11.44 10.53
N ILE A 123 8.16 12.47 9.92
CA ILE A 123 8.60 13.86 10.02
C ILE A 123 7.49 14.69 10.59
N ASP A 124 7.83 15.54 11.59
CA ASP A 124 6.90 16.47 12.20
C ASP A 124 7.55 17.82 12.57
N CYS A 125 6.72 18.79 12.93
CA CYS A 125 7.17 20.12 13.33
C CYS A 125 7.58 20.19 14.80
N LEU A 126 8.20 21.28 15.19
CA LEU A 126 8.52 21.56 16.59
C LEU A 126 7.23 21.62 17.44
N ASN A 127 7.28 20.98 18.59
CA ASN A 127 6.17 20.83 19.54
C ASN A 127 5.00 19.94 19.08
N ALA A 128 5.11 19.25 17.92
CA ALA A 128 4.10 18.27 17.52
C ALA A 128 3.83 17.26 18.64
N TRP A 129 2.53 16.95 18.84
CA TRP A 129 2.07 15.96 19.83
C TRP A 129 2.39 16.31 21.30
N THR A 130 2.61 17.60 21.61
CA THR A 130 2.85 18.09 22.97
C THR A 130 1.74 19.05 23.41
N ASP A 131 1.80 19.49 24.68
CA ASP A 131 0.87 20.52 25.22
C ASP A 131 1.17 21.92 24.69
N LYS A 132 2.27 22.11 23.95
CA LYS A 132 2.63 23.40 23.37
C LYS A 132 2.05 23.51 21.96
N ALA A 133 1.77 24.75 21.55
CA ALA A 133 1.34 24.99 20.17
C ALA A 133 2.39 24.48 19.15
N PRO A 134 1.99 23.69 18.14
CA PRO A 134 2.88 23.29 17.05
C PRO A 134 3.46 24.52 16.34
N ASN A 135 4.73 24.46 16.00
CA ASN A 135 5.39 25.48 15.18
C ASN A 135 5.79 24.87 13.82
N HIS A 136 4.96 25.11 12.83
CA HIS A 136 5.06 24.52 11.51
C HIS A 136 6.21 25.06 10.63
N ASP A 137 6.85 26.16 11.06
CA ASP A 137 8.00 26.76 10.38
C ASP A 137 9.34 26.23 10.91
N VAL A 138 9.29 25.37 11.93
CA VAL A 138 10.48 24.78 12.56
C VAL A 138 10.30 23.28 12.66
N GLU A 139 11.25 22.52 12.15
CA GLU A 139 11.22 21.06 12.24
C GLU A 139 11.43 20.53 13.67
N SER A 140 10.92 19.34 13.95
CA SER A 140 11.17 18.61 15.19
C SER A 140 12.65 18.18 15.30
N PRO A 141 13.25 18.30 16.48
CA PRO A 141 14.61 17.78 16.71
C PRO A 141 14.70 16.25 16.60
N ASN A 142 13.57 15.55 16.54
CA ASN A 142 13.53 14.09 16.39
C ASN A 142 13.69 13.62 14.93
N ASN A 143 13.48 14.51 13.95
CA ASN A 143 13.48 14.17 12.53
C ASN A 143 14.83 13.61 12.06
N GLU A 144 15.94 14.21 12.46
CA GLU A 144 17.28 13.72 12.12
C GLU A 144 17.47 12.25 12.53
N GLY A 145 17.18 11.94 13.80
CA GLY A 145 17.32 10.56 14.28
C GLY A 145 16.35 9.57 13.63
N GLU A 146 15.20 10.03 13.16
CA GLU A 146 14.26 9.20 12.38
C GLU A 146 14.84 8.84 11.01
N ILE A 147 15.41 9.83 10.32
CA ILE A 147 16.06 9.63 9.01
C ILE A 147 17.31 8.74 9.12
N GLU A 148 18.14 8.96 10.14
CA GLU A 148 19.32 8.11 10.39
C GLU A 148 18.94 6.64 10.63
N ARG A 149 17.90 6.38 11.39
CA ARG A 149 17.37 5.02 11.62
C ARG A 149 16.81 4.39 10.35
N ALA A 150 16.09 5.17 9.53
CA ALA A 150 15.58 4.68 8.25
C ALA A 150 16.73 4.31 7.30
N ALA A 151 17.75 5.14 7.22
CA ALA A 151 18.97 4.88 6.43
C ALA A 151 19.73 3.64 6.94
N ALA A 152 19.86 3.48 8.25
CA ALA A 152 20.49 2.32 8.86
C ALA A 152 19.73 1.02 8.54
N LEU A 153 18.41 1.02 8.65
CA LEU A 153 17.57 -0.13 8.32
C LEU A 153 17.60 -0.46 6.82
N ALA A 154 17.64 0.53 5.94
CA ALA A 154 17.80 0.29 4.51
C ALA A 154 19.13 -0.37 4.17
N ASN A 155 20.21 -0.04 4.89
CA ASN A 155 21.52 -0.70 4.75
C ASN A 155 21.57 -2.08 5.40
N GLU A 156 20.83 -2.32 6.49
CA GLU A 156 20.77 -3.63 7.15
C GLU A 156 19.92 -4.65 6.35
N TYR A 157 18.91 -4.17 5.62
CA TYR A 157 17.95 -4.98 4.87
C TYR A 157 17.85 -4.55 3.39
N PRO A 158 18.95 -4.45 2.63
CA PRO A 158 18.93 -3.89 1.27
C PRO A 158 18.13 -4.73 0.27
N ASP A 159 17.96 -6.01 0.54
CA ASP A 159 17.15 -6.94 -0.24
C ASP A 159 15.64 -6.85 0.07
N ILE A 160 15.25 -6.14 1.16
CA ILE A 160 13.86 -5.99 1.62
C ILE A 160 13.39 -4.54 1.48
N VAL A 161 14.15 -3.57 2.00
CA VAL A 161 13.80 -2.14 1.90
C VAL A 161 14.16 -1.63 0.52
N LYS A 162 13.16 -1.31 -0.28
CA LYS A 162 13.34 -0.81 -1.65
C LYS A 162 13.00 0.66 -1.80
N ILE A 163 12.28 1.23 -0.81
CA ILE A 163 11.82 2.61 -0.83
C ILE A 163 11.92 3.18 0.58
N ILE A 164 12.34 4.45 0.71
CA ILE A 164 12.12 5.28 1.91
C ILE A 164 11.13 6.39 1.56
N ALA A 165 10.06 6.51 2.35
CA ALA A 165 9.12 7.61 2.30
C ALA A 165 9.40 8.58 3.47
N VAL A 166 9.82 9.79 3.13
CA VAL A 166 10.14 10.88 4.07
C VAL A 166 8.84 11.62 4.42
N GLY A 167 8.36 11.43 5.63
CA GLY A 167 7.08 11.98 6.10
C GLY A 167 5.87 11.14 5.68
N ASN A 168 4.79 11.33 6.41
CA ASN A 168 3.45 10.80 6.13
C ASN A 168 2.43 11.93 6.34
N GLU A 169 1.79 12.42 5.25
CA GLU A 169 0.88 13.57 5.31
C GLU A 169 1.51 14.74 6.08
N ALA A 170 2.82 14.89 5.88
CA ALA A 170 3.63 15.81 6.65
C ALA A 170 3.56 17.26 6.12
N MET A 171 3.10 17.48 4.88
CA MET A 171 2.99 18.81 4.28
C MET A 171 1.54 19.31 4.21
N VAL A 172 0.56 18.43 4.44
CA VAL A 172 -0.84 18.80 4.28
C VAL A 172 -1.33 19.64 5.47
N LYS A 173 -1.84 20.84 5.19
CA LYS A 173 -2.14 21.87 6.21
C LYS A 173 -3.28 21.52 7.16
N TRP A 174 -4.16 20.57 6.81
CA TRP A 174 -5.18 20.12 7.76
C TRP A 174 -4.60 19.25 8.90
N ALA A 175 -3.38 18.71 8.73
CA ALA A 175 -2.67 17.99 9.78
C ALA A 175 -2.08 18.95 10.83
N THR A 176 -2.91 19.83 11.39
CA THR A 176 -2.54 20.96 12.25
C THR A 176 -1.74 20.59 13.49
N SER A 177 -1.72 19.32 13.90
CA SER A 177 -0.93 18.85 15.04
C SER A 177 0.55 18.65 14.72
N TYR A 178 0.96 18.54 13.43
CA TYR A 178 2.32 18.12 13.11
C TYR A 178 2.88 18.55 11.75
N TYR A 179 2.10 19.14 10.85
CA TYR A 179 2.60 19.42 9.50
C TYR A 179 3.85 20.32 9.51
N VAL A 180 4.68 20.18 8.49
CA VAL A 180 5.87 20.99 8.23
C VAL A 180 5.77 21.67 6.87
N GLN A 181 6.58 22.70 6.65
CA GLN A 181 6.73 23.29 5.33
C GLN A 181 7.47 22.32 4.37
N PRO A 182 7.21 22.37 3.05
CA PRO A 182 7.87 21.52 2.06
C PRO A 182 9.40 21.56 2.10
N GLU A 183 10.00 22.67 2.55
CA GLU A 183 11.45 22.82 2.75
C GLU A 183 12.04 21.73 3.67
N VAL A 184 11.32 21.37 4.75
CA VAL A 184 11.78 20.33 5.69
C VAL A 184 11.83 18.96 5.01
N ILE A 185 10.81 18.62 4.24
CA ILE A 185 10.78 17.35 3.49
C ILE A 185 11.86 17.34 2.41
N LEU A 186 12.02 18.43 1.66
CA LEU A 186 13.05 18.61 0.65
C LEU A 186 14.46 18.43 1.23
N LYS A 187 14.73 19.03 2.41
CA LYS A 187 15.99 18.85 3.13
C LYS A 187 16.32 17.39 3.33
N TRP A 188 15.40 16.60 3.86
CA TRP A 188 15.65 15.20 4.20
C TRP A 188 15.65 14.28 2.98
N VAL A 189 14.85 14.57 1.96
CA VAL A 189 14.92 13.88 0.66
C VAL A 189 16.28 14.08 0.03
N ASN A 190 16.77 15.34 -0.05
CA ASN A 190 18.09 15.65 -0.59
C ASN A 190 19.22 14.97 0.20
N HIS A 191 19.14 14.96 1.54
CA HIS A 191 20.11 14.27 2.39
C HIS A 191 20.20 12.77 2.03
N LEU A 192 19.08 12.07 1.89
CA LEU A 192 19.06 10.65 1.50
C LEU A 192 19.57 10.44 0.06
N GLN A 193 19.23 11.34 -0.87
CA GLN A 193 19.74 11.28 -2.25
C GLN A 193 21.27 11.50 -2.28
N ASP A 194 21.80 12.35 -1.44
CA ASP A 194 23.25 12.57 -1.34
C ASP A 194 23.95 11.34 -0.74
N LEU A 195 23.39 10.71 0.31
CA LEU A 195 23.90 9.43 0.82
C LEU A 195 23.93 8.33 -0.26
N LYS A 196 22.94 8.30 -1.17
CA LYS A 196 22.97 7.39 -2.34
C LYS A 196 24.10 7.72 -3.30
N LYS A 197 24.31 9.01 -3.64
CA LYS A 197 25.39 9.46 -4.53
C LYS A 197 26.77 9.14 -3.95
N GLU A 198 26.93 9.25 -2.63
CA GLU A 198 28.14 8.94 -1.89
C GLU A 198 28.38 7.43 -1.72
N GLY A 199 27.44 6.58 -2.12
CA GLY A 199 27.51 5.13 -1.94
C GLY A 199 27.29 4.65 -0.51
N LYS A 200 26.72 5.50 0.35
CA LYS A 200 26.35 5.20 1.75
C LYS A 200 24.97 4.58 1.87
N LEU A 201 24.17 4.59 0.80
CA LEU A 201 22.89 3.89 0.67
C LEU A 201 22.86 3.07 -0.64
N PRO A 202 22.02 2.01 -0.72
CA PRO A 202 21.86 1.24 -1.94
C PRO A 202 21.45 2.14 -3.13
N LYS A 203 22.10 1.98 -4.28
CA LYS A 203 21.86 2.81 -5.48
C LYS A 203 20.43 2.69 -6.00
N ASP A 204 19.84 1.50 -5.87
CA ASP A 204 18.50 1.17 -6.35
C ASP A 204 17.40 1.48 -5.33
N LEU A 205 17.76 2.04 -4.17
CA LEU A 205 16.81 2.54 -3.18
C LEU A 205 16.12 3.79 -3.72
N TRP A 206 14.81 3.79 -3.77
CA TRP A 206 14.04 4.96 -4.17
C TRP A 206 13.61 5.80 -2.97
N ILE A 207 13.67 7.12 -3.13
CA ILE A 207 13.31 8.11 -2.10
C ILE A 207 12.09 8.88 -2.58
N THR A 208 11.09 8.99 -1.70
CA THR A 208 9.88 9.77 -1.93
C THR A 208 9.43 10.47 -0.65
N SER A 209 8.39 11.26 -0.71
CA SER A 209 7.49 11.60 0.40
C SER A 209 6.11 11.02 0.10
N SER A 210 5.34 10.69 1.13
CA SER A 210 4.00 10.12 0.96
C SER A 210 2.97 11.04 1.60
N ASP A 211 2.20 11.75 0.76
CA ASP A 211 1.39 12.87 1.22
C ASP A 211 0.08 13.02 0.42
N ASP A 212 -0.84 13.82 0.94
CA ASP A 212 -2.11 14.14 0.30
C ASP A 212 -1.91 14.76 -1.10
N PHE A 213 -2.83 14.49 -2.01
CA PHE A 213 -2.78 15.01 -3.38
C PHE A 213 -2.67 16.54 -3.43
N SER A 214 -3.26 17.25 -2.45
CA SER A 214 -3.21 18.72 -2.41
C SER A 214 -1.82 19.24 -2.10
N SER A 215 -1.10 18.61 -1.17
CA SER A 215 0.29 18.98 -0.86
C SER A 215 1.28 18.64 -1.98
N TRP A 216 0.94 17.74 -2.88
CA TRP A 216 1.67 17.51 -4.12
C TRP A 216 1.29 18.45 -5.26
N GLY A 217 0.63 19.56 -4.95
CA GLY A 217 0.24 20.60 -5.90
C GLY A 217 -1.04 20.30 -6.68
N GLY A 218 -1.73 19.18 -6.37
CA GLY A 218 -3.01 18.86 -7.00
C GLY A 218 -4.21 19.63 -6.39
N GLY A 219 -3.99 20.33 -5.28
CA GLY A 219 -4.99 21.13 -4.57
C GLY A 219 -4.96 22.61 -4.92
N SER A 220 -5.16 23.46 -3.90
CA SER A 220 -5.16 24.90 -4.08
C SER A 220 -3.75 25.46 -4.33
N ALA A 221 -3.70 26.65 -4.97
CA ALA A 221 -2.44 27.34 -5.30
C ALA A 221 -1.57 27.71 -4.09
N GLU A 222 -2.10 27.65 -2.88
CA GLU A 222 -1.32 27.89 -1.65
C GLU A 222 -0.22 26.84 -1.41
N TYR A 223 -0.32 25.67 -2.05
CA TYR A 223 0.73 24.64 -2.04
C TYR A 223 1.79 24.85 -3.13
N HIS A 224 1.56 25.71 -4.12
CA HIS A 224 2.49 25.97 -5.23
C HIS A 224 3.61 26.91 -4.77
N VAL A 225 4.58 26.36 -4.06
CA VAL A 225 5.74 27.08 -3.53
C VAL A 225 7.04 26.49 -4.09
N GLU A 226 8.09 27.32 -4.19
CA GLU A 226 9.38 26.94 -4.78
C GLU A 226 9.96 25.65 -4.19
N ASP A 227 9.82 25.43 -2.88
CA ASP A 227 10.35 24.23 -2.24
C ASP A 227 9.56 22.96 -2.58
N LEU A 228 8.26 23.08 -2.89
CA LEU A 228 7.50 21.96 -3.45
C LEU A 228 7.95 21.63 -4.87
N GLU A 229 8.22 22.66 -5.72
CA GLU A 229 8.73 22.46 -7.07
C GLU A 229 10.05 21.68 -7.04
N LYS A 230 10.99 22.12 -6.20
CA LYS A 230 12.27 21.42 -5.98
C LYS A 230 12.08 20.01 -5.41
N LEU A 231 11.10 19.81 -4.53
CA LEU A 231 10.80 18.49 -3.97
C LEU A 231 10.28 17.53 -5.04
N VAL A 232 9.40 17.98 -5.94
CA VAL A 232 8.92 17.20 -7.09
C VAL A 232 10.09 16.78 -7.99
N GLU A 233 11.12 17.63 -8.12
CA GLU A 233 12.34 17.29 -8.86
C GLU A 233 13.26 16.32 -8.10
N ALA A 234 13.30 16.38 -6.77
CA ALA A 234 14.25 15.63 -5.93
C ALA A 234 13.83 14.18 -5.68
N VAL A 235 12.53 13.88 -5.57
CA VAL A 235 12.02 12.52 -5.31
C VAL A 235 12.20 11.60 -6.52
N ASP A 236 12.31 10.29 -6.31
CA ASP A 236 12.36 9.30 -7.39
C ASP A 236 10.97 9.07 -8.02
N PHE A 237 9.90 9.26 -7.26
CA PHE A 237 8.50 9.20 -7.69
C PHE A 237 7.61 9.97 -6.71
N ILE A 238 6.37 10.30 -7.11
CA ILE A 238 5.37 10.91 -6.23
C ILE A 238 4.52 9.81 -5.60
N SER A 239 4.47 9.76 -4.26
CA SER A 239 3.58 8.89 -3.50
C SER A 239 2.40 9.72 -2.98
N MET A 240 1.27 9.71 -3.70
CA MET A 240 0.12 10.55 -3.37
C MET A 240 -0.98 9.78 -2.63
N HIS A 241 -1.61 10.45 -1.68
CA HIS A 241 -2.81 9.94 -1.01
C HIS A 241 -4.08 10.48 -1.66
N THR A 242 -5.13 9.65 -1.69
CA THR A 242 -6.46 10.03 -2.17
C THR A 242 -7.53 9.30 -1.37
N TYR A 243 -8.44 10.05 -0.76
CA TYR A 243 -9.49 9.48 0.09
C TYR A 243 -10.90 10.00 -0.29
N PRO A 244 -11.52 9.47 -1.36
CA PRO A 244 -12.92 9.75 -1.64
C PRO A 244 -13.84 9.40 -0.46
N TYR A 245 -13.45 8.43 0.36
CA TYR A 245 -14.15 8.09 1.59
C TYR A 245 -14.34 9.31 2.50
N HIS A 246 -13.25 9.99 2.87
CA HIS A 246 -13.32 11.21 3.71
C HIS A 246 -14.06 12.33 2.97
N ASN A 247 -13.83 12.45 1.67
CA ASN A 247 -14.47 13.45 0.84
C ASN A 247 -15.98 13.23 0.65
N SER A 248 -16.51 12.02 0.95
CA SER A 248 -17.96 11.80 1.00
C SER A 248 -18.66 12.68 2.05
N HIS A 249 -17.91 13.20 3.05
CA HIS A 249 -18.38 14.17 4.04
C HIS A 249 -17.88 15.59 3.77
N TYR A 250 -16.56 15.77 3.55
CA TYR A 250 -15.95 17.09 3.44
C TYR A 250 -16.17 17.78 2.10
N ASN A 251 -16.26 17.02 1.01
CA ASN A 251 -16.49 17.50 -0.35
C ASN A 251 -17.54 16.62 -1.06
N PRO A 252 -18.79 16.59 -0.57
CA PRO A 252 -19.78 15.58 -0.92
C PRO A 252 -20.46 15.75 -2.29
N GLU A 253 -20.06 16.72 -3.11
CA GLU A 253 -20.68 17.02 -4.41
C GLU A 253 -20.69 15.81 -5.36
N PHE A 254 -19.65 14.94 -5.28
CA PHE A 254 -19.61 13.73 -6.09
C PHE A 254 -20.42 12.58 -5.50
N TRP A 255 -20.74 12.65 -4.19
CA TRP A 255 -21.26 11.50 -3.43
C TRP A 255 -22.78 11.36 -3.46
N GLY A 256 -23.48 12.48 -3.43
CA GLY A 256 -24.94 12.50 -3.35
C GLY A 256 -25.63 11.77 -4.50
N VAL A 257 -26.82 11.22 -4.22
CA VAL A 257 -27.70 10.65 -5.24
C VAL A 257 -28.42 11.78 -5.97
N PRO A 258 -28.17 11.97 -7.29
CA PRO A 258 -28.86 13.00 -8.08
C PRO A 258 -30.36 12.79 -8.14
N GLU A 259 -31.14 13.87 -8.22
CA GLU A 259 -32.59 13.81 -8.35
C GLU A 259 -33.05 12.93 -9.53
N ALA A 260 -32.31 12.97 -10.65
CA ALA A 260 -32.61 12.12 -11.81
C ALA A 260 -32.46 10.60 -11.53
N HIS A 261 -31.82 10.22 -10.43
CA HIS A 261 -31.60 8.81 -10.07
C HIS A 261 -32.44 8.38 -8.86
N LYS A 262 -33.30 9.22 -8.29
CA LYS A 262 -34.05 8.94 -7.05
C LYS A 262 -34.88 7.68 -7.09
N ASP A 263 -35.46 7.37 -8.24
CA ASP A 263 -36.36 6.23 -8.45
C ASP A 263 -35.64 4.95 -8.91
N MET A 264 -34.29 4.98 -9.03
CA MET A 264 -33.52 3.79 -9.37
C MET A 264 -33.43 2.81 -8.19
N PRO A 265 -33.15 1.52 -8.44
CA PRO A 265 -32.90 0.55 -7.38
C PRO A 265 -31.73 1.01 -6.50
N ASP A 266 -31.79 0.71 -5.19
CA ASP A 266 -30.79 1.14 -4.22
C ASP A 266 -29.38 0.61 -4.55
N SER A 267 -29.26 -0.63 -5.02
CA SER A 267 -27.99 -1.18 -5.51
C SER A 267 -27.39 -0.34 -6.62
N THR A 268 -28.20 0.11 -7.59
CA THR A 268 -27.75 0.97 -8.69
C THR A 268 -27.28 2.33 -8.19
N LYS A 269 -28.00 2.96 -7.24
CA LYS A 269 -27.59 4.22 -6.63
C LYS A 269 -26.24 4.12 -5.96
N ILE A 270 -26.02 3.01 -5.22
CA ILE A 270 -24.74 2.73 -4.53
C ILE A 270 -23.61 2.53 -5.54
N GLU A 271 -23.81 1.67 -6.55
CA GLU A 271 -22.78 1.40 -7.57
C GLU A 271 -22.38 2.68 -8.32
N MET A 272 -23.35 3.51 -8.70
CA MET A 272 -23.09 4.80 -9.35
C MET A 272 -22.34 5.78 -8.44
N ALA A 273 -22.64 5.80 -7.13
CA ALA A 273 -21.89 6.63 -6.18
C ALA A 273 -20.43 6.13 -6.04
N MET A 274 -20.22 4.82 -6.00
CA MET A 274 -18.88 4.24 -5.94
C MET A 274 -18.08 4.48 -7.24
N GLU A 275 -18.74 4.48 -8.40
CA GLU A 275 -18.11 4.88 -9.66
C GLU A 275 -17.67 6.35 -9.63
N ARG A 276 -18.51 7.25 -9.07
CA ARG A 276 -18.11 8.66 -8.89
C ARG A 276 -16.98 8.80 -7.90
N ALA A 277 -16.93 7.99 -6.84
CA ALA A 277 -15.80 7.97 -5.91
C ALA A 277 -14.47 7.58 -6.60
N LEU A 278 -14.49 6.57 -7.48
CA LEU A 278 -13.32 6.24 -8.30
C LEU A 278 -12.93 7.42 -9.21
N LYS A 279 -13.88 8.03 -9.91
CA LYS A 279 -13.61 9.19 -10.79
C LYS A 279 -13.05 10.38 -10.00
N PHE A 280 -13.48 10.55 -8.75
CA PHE A 280 -12.93 11.57 -7.85
C PHE A 280 -11.45 11.32 -7.55
N ALA A 281 -11.07 10.08 -7.21
CA ALA A 281 -9.67 9.70 -7.02
C ALA A 281 -8.83 9.91 -8.30
N GLN A 282 -9.35 9.53 -9.46
CA GLN A 282 -8.70 9.74 -10.75
C GLN A 282 -8.49 11.23 -11.05
N LYS A 283 -9.48 12.09 -10.75
CA LYS A 283 -9.36 13.54 -10.91
C LYS A 283 -8.26 14.11 -10.03
N GLN A 284 -8.11 13.64 -8.80
CA GLN A 284 -7.02 14.06 -7.92
C GLN A 284 -5.65 13.61 -8.46
N TYR A 285 -5.56 12.39 -8.97
CA TYR A 285 -4.35 11.90 -9.65
C TYR A 285 -3.99 12.73 -10.87
N ASP A 286 -4.97 13.08 -11.71
CA ASP A 286 -4.77 13.91 -12.88
C ASP A 286 -4.32 15.33 -12.50
N SER A 287 -4.84 15.88 -11.39
CA SER A 287 -4.43 17.23 -10.93
C SER A 287 -2.95 17.27 -10.51
N VAL A 288 -2.46 16.26 -9.76
CA VAL A 288 -1.04 16.13 -9.43
C VAL A 288 -0.19 15.90 -10.68
N THR A 289 -0.66 15.06 -11.60
CA THR A 289 0.02 14.82 -12.88
C THR A 289 0.17 16.11 -13.69
N ASN A 290 -0.87 16.92 -13.77
CA ASN A 290 -0.86 18.20 -14.51
C ASN A 290 0.07 19.21 -13.86
N TYR A 291 0.06 19.32 -12.52
CA TYR A 291 0.99 20.19 -11.80
C TYR A 291 2.44 19.76 -12.04
N MET A 292 2.79 18.51 -11.84
CA MET A 292 4.14 17.99 -12.10
C MET A 292 4.60 18.29 -13.54
N LYS A 293 3.73 18.06 -14.54
CA LYS A 293 4.03 18.36 -15.95
C LYS A 293 4.21 19.84 -16.22
N SER A 294 3.48 20.72 -15.53
CA SER A 294 3.64 22.17 -15.67
C SER A 294 5.02 22.66 -15.21
N LEU A 295 5.68 21.90 -14.32
CA LEU A 295 7.06 22.12 -13.88
C LEU A 295 8.10 21.53 -14.86
N GLY A 296 7.68 20.91 -15.96
CA GLY A 296 8.59 20.23 -16.89
C GLY A 296 9.10 18.87 -16.38
N VAL A 297 8.55 18.36 -15.26
CA VAL A 297 8.93 17.10 -14.63
C VAL A 297 8.05 15.96 -15.14
N ASN A 298 8.66 14.78 -15.35
CA ASN A 298 7.95 13.56 -15.75
C ASN A 298 8.47 12.37 -14.93
N LYS A 299 7.78 12.06 -13.85
CA LYS A 299 8.10 10.95 -12.93
C LYS A 299 6.89 10.05 -12.73
N PRO A 300 7.08 8.80 -12.29
CA PRO A 300 5.95 7.96 -11.87
C PRO A 300 5.19 8.61 -10.72
N ILE A 301 3.87 8.42 -10.72
CA ILE A 301 3.00 8.74 -9.59
C ILE A 301 2.33 7.44 -9.18
N HIS A 302 2.43 7.10 -7.89
CA HIS A 302 1.78 5.93 -7.30
C HIS A 302 0.83 6.36 -6.19
N ILE A 303 -0.21 5.57 -5.94
CA ILE A 303 -1.13 5.81 -4.83
C ILE A 303 -0.45 5.29 -3.57
N GLY A 304 0.10 6.22 -2.78
CA GLY A 304 0.78 5.95 -1.52
C GLY A 304 -0.18 5.53 -0.40
N GLU A 305 -1.42 6.03 -0.48
CA GLU A 305 -2.47 5.62 0.44
C GLU A 305 -3.87 5.90 -0.11
N THR A 306 -4.77 4.95 0.07
CA THR A 306 -6.21 5.09 -0.16
C THR A 306 -6.95 3.96 0.54
N GLY A 307 -8.18 4.18 0.96
CA GLY A 307 -8.94 3.15 1.66
C GLY A 307 -10.42 3.50 1.82
N TRP A 308 -11.15 2.55 2.42
CA TRP A 308 -12.57 2.69 2.70
C TRP A 308 -12.92 1.99 4.02
N ALA A 309 -13.42 2.73 5.01
CA ALA A 309 -13.80 2.15 6.29
C ALA A 309 -15.18 1.47 6.23
N THR A 310 -15.36 0.45 7.07
CA THR A 310 -16.58 -0.37 7.07
C THR A 310 -17.55 -0.04 8.21
N ILE A 311 -17.08 0.69 9.23
CA ILE A 311 -17.90 1.12 10.38
C ILE A 311 -17.59 2.58 10.68
N SER A 312 -18.61 3.36 11.01
CA SER A 312 -18.50 4.69 11.60
C SER A 312 -19.75 5.05 12.38
N ASN A 313 -19.59 5.60 13.57
CA ASN A 313 -20.65 6.25 14.34
C ASN A 313 -20.64 7.79 14.19
N GLY A 314 -19.74 8.33 13.37
CA GLY A 314 -19.59 9.76 13.11
C GLY A 314 -20.05 10.17 11.70
N HIS A 315 -19.26 11.04 11.10
CA HIS A 315 -19.55 11.70 9.82
C HIS A 315 -19.88 10.76 8.64
N TYR A 316 -19.43 9.52 8.69
CA TYR A 316 -19.57 8.54 7.60
C TYR A 316 -20.63 7.48 7.86
N GLY A 317 -21.25 7.49 9.06
CA GLY A 317 -22.31 6.56 9.47
C GLY A 317 -23.72 6.99 9.01
N ASN A 318 -24.75 6.42 9.66
CA ASN A 318 -26.16 6.56 9.30
C ASN A 318 -26.65 8.01 9.21
N ASN A 319 -26.20 8.86 10.11
CA ASN A 319 -26.61 10.28 10.17
C ASN A 319 -25.67 11.19 9.37
N GLY A 320 -24.64 10.65 8.78
CA GLY A 320 -23.64 11.34 7.99
C GLY A 320 -23.74 11.02 6.49
N SER A 321 -22.59 10.83 5.87
CA SER A 321 -22.53 10.53 4.43
C SER A 321 -22.99 9.13 4.05
N ARG A 322 -23.24 8.23 5.01
CA ARG A 322 -23.65 6.84 4.79
C ARG A 322 -22.64 6.06 3.93
N ALA A 323 -21.37 6.40 4.04
CA ALA A 323 -20.33 5.81 3.23
C ALA A 323 -19.85 4.45 3.76
N THR A 324 -20.00 4.18 5.07
CA THR A 324 -19.43 3.01 5.74
C THR A 324 -20.28 1.75 5.58
N ASP A 325 -19.74 0.74 4.93
CA ASP A 325 -20.10 -0.68 5.00
C ASP A 325 -19.08 -1.52 4.21
N GLU A 326 -19.11 -2.84 4.38
CA GLU A 326 -18.20 -3.76 3.67
C GLU A 326 -18.51 -3.89 2.18
N TYR A 327 -19.76 -3.67 1.75
CA TYR A 327 -20.12 -3.73 0.34
C TYR A 327 -19.47 -2.61 -0.46
N LYS A 328 -19.56 -1.38 0.05
CA LYS A 328 -18.89 -0.21 -0.55
C LYS A 328 -17.36 -0.33 -0.50
N GLN A 329 -16.81 -0.84 0.62
CA GLN A 329 -15.38 -1.15 0.70
C GLN A 329 -14.98 -2.12 -0.42
N GLY A 330 -15.78 -3.17 -0.68
CA GLY A 330 -15.52 -4.15 -1.74
C GLY A 330 -15.57 -3.54 -3.13
N LEU A 331 -16.57 -2.70 -3.41
CA LEU A 331 -16.69 -1.99 -4.69
C LEU A 331 -15.48 -1.05 -4.91
N TYR A 332 -15.12 -0.28 -3.89
CA TYR A 332 -13.97 0.64 -3.95
C TYR A 332 -12.65 -0.10 -4.15
N TYR A 333 -12.38 -1.10 -3.32
CA TYR A 333 -11.16 -1.91 -3.41
C TYR A 333 -10.98 -2.50 -4.81
N LYS A 334 -12.01 -3.18 -5.33
CA LYS A 334 -11.97 -3.83 -6.64
C LYS A 334 -11.80 -2.83 -7.79
N SER A 335 -12.46 -1.67 -7.72
CA SER A 335 -12.36 -0.64 -8.75
C SER A 335 -10.99 0.06 -8.73
N MET A 336 -10.46 0.38 -7.55
CA MET A 336 -9.12 0.95 -7.39
C MET A 336 -8.05 -0.01 -7.90
N ARG A 337 -8.10 -1.29 -7.51
CA ARG A 337 -7.16 -2.31 -8.01
C ARG A 337 -7.21 -2.46 -9.52
N ARG A 338 -8.41 -2.50 -10.10
CA ARG A 338 -8.57 -2.58 -11.55
C ARG A 338 -7.94 -1.38 -12.25
N TRP A 339 -8.29 -0.17 -11.82
CA TRP A 339 -7.73 1.04 -12.42
C TRP A 339 -6.21 1.10 -12.32
N THR A 340 -5.66 0.94 -11.11
CA THR A 340 -4.24 1.10 -10.87
C THR A 340 -3.41 0.01 -11.55
N ASN A 341 -3.88 -1.24 -11.57
CA ASN A 341 -3.21 -2.33 -12.30
C ASN A 341 -3.18 -2.07 -13.82
N MET A 342 -4.28 -1.58 -14.40
CA MET A 342 -4.33 -1.26 -15.83
C MET A 342 -3.45 -0.06 -16.21
N ALA A 343 -3.30 0.89 -15.29
CA ALA A 343 -2.50 2.10 -15.50
C ALA A 343 -1.02 1.93 -15.14
N GLY A 344 -0.59 0.77 -14.64
CA GLY A 344 0.79 0.56 -14.17
C GLY A 344 1.11 1.40 -12.92
N ILE A 345 0.15 1.53 -12.01
CA ILE A 345 0.26 2.30 -10.76
C ILE A 345 0.25 1.33 -9.58
N SER A 346 1.23 1.40 -8.68
CA SER A 346 1.11 0.73 -7.38
C SER A 346 0.07 1.45 -6.51
N CYS A 347 -0.74 0.67 -5.79
CA CYS A 347 -1.73 1.20 -4.87
C CYS A 347 -1.54 0.57 -3.49
N PHE A 348 -1.00 1.32 -2.56
CA PHE A 348 -0.89 0.95 -1.16
C PHE A 348 -2.26 1.13 -0.50
N TYR A 349 -3.07 0.06 -0.57
CA TYR A 349 -4.41 0.12 0.00
C TYR A 349 -4.35 0.16 1.53
N PHE A 350 -5.05 1.09 2.13
CA PHE A 350 -5.17 1.26 3.57
C PHE A 350 -6.45 0.59 4.05
N GLU A 351 -6.37 -0.53 4.76
CA GLU A 351 -5.18 -1.18 5.26
C GLU A 351 -5.37 -2.72 5.33
N ALA A 352 -4.34 -3.46 5.73
CA ALA A 352 -4.41 -4.93 5.79
C ALA A 352 -5.42 -5.43 6.84
N PHE A 353 -5.26 -5.03 8.08
CA PHE A 353 -6.08 -5.46 9.21
C PHE A 353 -6.65 -4.26 9.96
N ASN A 354 -7.82 -4.41 10.57
CA ASN A 354 -8.34 -3.42 11.50
C ASN A 354 -7.36 -3.19 12.66
N GLU A 355 -7.25 -1.93 13.13
CA GLU A 355 -6.37 -1.55 14.22
C GLU A 355 -7.09 -0.70 15.27
N LYS A 356 -7.27 -1.23 16.49
CA LYS A 356 -8.03 -0.59 17.57
C LYS A 356 -7.36 0.66 18.17
N TRP A 357 -6.07 0.89 17.94
CA TRP A 357 -5.34 1.99 18.54
C TRP A 357 -5.58 3.33 17.85
N LYS A 358 -6.00 3.31 16.57
CA LYS A 358 -6.17 4.52 15.74
C LYS A 358 -7.26 5.45 16.26
N ASP A 359 -8.33 4.88 16.83
CA ASP A 359 -9.35 5.58 17.62
C ASP A 359 -9.69 4.75 18.86
N ALA A 360 -8.72 4.68 19.79
CA ALA A 360 -8.77 3.79 20.95
C ALA A 360 -9.94 4.05 21.89
N HIS A 361 -10.46 5.30 21.90
CA HIS A 361 -11.56 5.73 22.76
C HIS A 361 -12.93 5.52 22.12
N ASN A 362 -12.99 5.30 20.83
CA ASN A 362 -14.22 5.11 20.07
C ASN A 362 -14.17 3.82 19.24
N ALA A 363 -14.59 2.71 19.81
CA ALA A 363 -14.57 1.40 19.16
C ALA A 363 -15.35 1.35 17.82
N LYS A 364 -16.24 2.30 17.54
CA LYS A 364 -16.99 2.45 16.30
C LYS A 364 -16.47 3.61 15.43
N GLY A 365 -15.32 4.17 15.75
CA GLY A 365 -14.67 5.18 14.93
C GLY A 365 -14.14 4.60 13.63
N SER A 366 -14.26 5.33 12.54
CA SER A 366 -13.87 4.86 11.20
C SER A 366 -12.41 4.42 11.12
N GLU A 367 -11.52 5.12 11.83
CA GLU A 367 -10.08 4.86 11.78
C GLU A 367 -9.70 3.44 12.20
N ASN A 368 -10.51 2.80 13.06
CA ASN A 368 -10.30 1.41 13.49
C ASN A 368 -10.73 0.35 12.46
N HIS A 369 -11.38 0.74 11.34
CA HIS A 369 -12.17 -0.19 10.52
C HIS A 369 -11.83 -0.17 9.01
N PHE A 370 -10.67 0.32 8.63
CA PHE A 370 -10.22 0.33 7.23
C PHE A 370 -9.70 -1.03 6.74
N GLY A 371 -9.32 -1.95 7.63
CA GLY A 371 -8.71 -3.22 7.29
C GLY A 371 -9.53 -4.05 6.29
N LEU A 372 -8.85 -4.82 5.44
CA LEU A 372 -9.46 -5.88 4.63
C LEU A 372 -9.81 -7.09 5.49
N PHE A 373 -9.13 -7.25 6.62
CA PHE A 373 -9.45 -8.23 7.64
C PHE A 373 -9.90 -7.54 8.93
N THR A 374 -10.75 -8.22 9.69
CA THR A 374 -11.01 -7.82 11.09
C THR A 374 -9.76 -8.05 11.95
N ILE A 375 -9.82 -7.61 13.21
CA ILE A 375 -8.71 -7.82 14.13
C ILE A 375 -8.47 -9.30 14.44
N GLU A 376 -9.52 -10.11 14.39
CA GLU A 376 -9.49 -11.55 14.61
C GLU A 376 -9.09 -12.33 13.36
N GLY A 377 -8.90 -11.66 12.21
CA GLY A 377 -8.51 -12.28 10.95
C GLY A 377 -9.67 -12.70 10.05
N LYS A 378 -10.92 -12.32 10.34
CA LYS A 378 -12.01 -12.58 9.38
C LYS A 378 -11.84 -11.72 8.14
N ALA A 379 -11.90 -12.35 6.97
CA ALA A 379 -11.87 -11.68 5.68
C ALA A 379 -13.17 -10.89 5.46
N LYS A 380 -13.06 -9.59 5.17
CA LYS A 380 -14.20 -8.76 4.78
C LYS A 380 -14.58 -8.97 3.31
N TYR A 381 -15.73 -8.45 2.92
CA TYR A 381 -16.33 -8.66 1.60
C TYR A 381 -15.39 -8.41 0.39
N PRO A 382 -14.47 -7.45 0.41
CA PRO A 382 -13.51 -7.24 -0.69
C PRO A 382 -12.76 -8.49 -1.13
N ILE A 383 -12.49 -9.41 -0.19
CA ILE A 383 -11.60 -10.58 -0.37
C ILE A 383 -12.29 -11.92 -0.04
N TRP A 384 -13.61 -11.97 0.00
CA TRP A 384 -14.33 -13.23 0.24
C TRP A 384 -14.06 -14.30 -0.81
N ASP A 385 -13.86 -13.88 -2.06
CA ASP A 385 -13.52 -14.75 -3.17
C ASP A 385 -12.19 -15.48 -2.97
N LEU A 386 -11.22 -14.89 -2.26
CA LEU A 386 -9.97 -15.55 -1.90
C LEU A 386 -10.18 -16.65 -0.85
N VAL A 387 -11.11 -16.45 0.08
CA VAL A 387 -11.49 -17.50 1.05
C VAL A 387 -12.17 -18.67 0.31
N ASP A 388 -13.06 -18.39 -0.65
CA ASP A 388 -13.73 -19.42 -1.45
C ASP A 388 -12.76 -20.23 -2.32
N GLN A 389 -11.65 -19.64 -2.71
CA GLN A 389 -10.59 -20.29 -3.47
C GLN A 389 -9.62 -21.10 -2.57
N GLY A 390 -9.81 -21.10 -1.25
CA GLY A 390 -8.93 -21.80 -0.31
C GLY A 390 -7.53 -21.16 -0.15
N ILE A 391 -7.37 -19.89 -0.56
CA ILE A 391 -6.06 -19.18 -0.52
C ILE A 391 -5.48 -19.12 0.90
N PHE A 392 -6.35 -19.12 1.91
CA PHE A 392 -5.95 -19.01 3.32
C PHE A 392 -6.00 -20.34 4.08
N ASP A 393 -6.15 -21.48 3.38
CA ASP A 393 -6.24 -22.78 4.03
C ASP A 393 -4.97 -23.08 4.84
N GLY A 394 -5.15 -23.46 6.09
CA GLY A 394 -4.07 -23.71 7.04
C GLY A 394 -3.43 -22.46 7.66
N LEU A 395 -3.84 -21.25 7.26
CA LEU A 395 -3.38 -20.00 7.87
C LEU A 395 -4.30 -19.56 9.00
N THR A 396 -3.69 -18.94 10.01
CA THR A 396 -4.40 -18.42 11.18
C THR A 396 -3.93 -17.03 11.55
N ARG A 397 -4.77 -16.28 12.25
CA ARG A 397 -4.40 -15.04 12.95
C ARG A 397 -4.78 -15.12 14.40
N GLY A 398 -3.77 -15.11 15.30
CA GLY A 398 -4.01 -15.30 16.73
C GLY A 398 -4.72 -16.64 17.06
N GLY A 399 -4.41 -17.69 16.31
CA GLY A 399 -5.03 -19.01 16.45
C GLY A 399 -6.41 -19.17 15.78
N ASN A 400 -6.99 -18.09 15.22
CA ASN A 400 -8.26 -18.15 14.51
C ASN A 400 -8.02 -18.45 13.02
N THR A 401 -8.74 -19.41 12.45
CA THR A 401 -8.76 -19.67 11.01
C THR A 401 -9.37 -18.48 10.26
N ILE A 402 -8.87 -18.22 9.06
CA ILE A 402 -9.39 -17.12 8.21
C ILE A 402 -10.76 -17.54 7.65
N THR A 403 -11.80 -16.86 8.08
CA THR A 403 -13.18 -17.08 7.63
C THR A 403 -13.77 -15.76 7.14
N LYS A 404 -14.93 -15.80 6.49
CA LYS A 404 -15.62 -14.59 6.03
C LYS A 404 -16.36 -13.89 7.17
N THR A 405 -16.46 -12.57 7.12
CA THR A 405 -17.48 -11.81 7.88
C THR A 405 -18.89 -12.24 7.44
N TYR A 406 -19.89 -11.95 8.25
CA TYR A 406 -21.31 -12.35 8.00
C TYR A 406 -21.48 -13.85 7.69
N ASN A 407 -20.57 -14.71 8.15
CA ASN A 407 -20.52 -16.14 7.81
C ASN A 407 -20.55 -16.44 6.30
N GLY A 408 -20.14 -15.48 5.47
CA GLY A 408 -20.19 -15.56 4.01
C GLY A 408 -21.59 -15.36 3.40
N ASP A 409 -22.56 -14.95 4.21
CA ASP A 409 -23.93 -14.65 3.76
C ASP A 409 -24.00 -13.22 3.21
N LYS A 410 -24.12 -13.12 1.88
CA LYS A 410 -24.23 -11.83 1.19
C LYS A 410 -25.59 -11.14 1.47
N ALA A 411 -26.66 -11.88 1.71
CA ALA A 411 -27.95 -11.27 2.02
C ALA A 411 -27.88 -10.55 3.37
N LEU A 412 -27.29 -11.19 4.37
CA LEU A 412 -27.05 -10.61 5.68
C LEU A 412 -26.12 -9.37 5.61
N LEU A 413 -25.07 -9.42 4.81
CA LEU A 413 -24.19 -8.27 4.58
C LEU A 413 -24.98 -7.08 4.00
N LEU A 414 -25.87 -7.32 3.05
CA LEU A 414 -26.64 -6.26 2.39
C LEU A 414 -27.70 -5.60 3.28
N GLU A 415 -28.11 -6.23 4.39
CA GLU A 415 -29.02 -5.61 5.38
C GLU A 415 -28.39 -4.38 6.07
N ASP A 416 -27.06 -4.35 6.20
CA ASP A 416 -26.32 -3.24 6.82
C ASP A 416 -25.94 -2.12 5.81
N VAL A 417 -26.24 -2.30 4.52
CA VAL A 417 -25.81 -1.37 3.47
C VAL A 417 -26.77 -0.19 3.34
N LEU A 418 -26.22 1.01 3.44
CA LEU A 418 -26.98 2.25 3.34
C LEU A 418 -26.82 2.90 1.96
N VAL A 419 -27.93 3.39 1.41
CA VAL A 419 -27.89 4.25 0.21
C VAL A 419 -27.27 5.60 0.58
N PRO A 420 -26.35 6.16 -0.23
CA PRO A 420 -25.85 7.51 -0.03
C PRO A 420 -27.00 8.53 0.06
N PRO A 421 -26.82 9.64 0.79
CA PRO A 421 -27.85 10.67 0.89
C PRO A 421 -28.18 11.26 -0.50
N SER A 422 -29.38 11.80 -0.66
CA SER A 422 -29.71 12.59 -1.85
C SER A 422 -28.89 13.90 -1.88
N GLU A 423 -28.78 14.50 -3.07
CA GLU A 423 -28.19 15.86 -3.20
C GLU A 423 -28.92 16.88 -2.33
N GLU A 424 -30.25 16.77 -2.22
CA GLU A 424 -31.07 17.63 -1.35
C GLU A 424 -30.71 17.43 0.15
N GLU A 425 -30.56 16.17 0.61
CA GLU A 425 -30.12 15.89 1.98
C GLU A 425 -28.73 16.47 2.28
N ILE A 426 -27.82 16.40 1.30
CA ILE A 426 -26.47 17.00 1.44
C ILE A 426 -26.54 18.51 1.53
N MET A 427 -27.31 19.14 0.65
CA MET A 427 -27.48 20.61 0.67
C MET A 427 -28.13 21.12 1.94
N ALA A 428 -29.08 20.38 2.51
CA ALA A 428 -29.74 20.74 3.76
C ALA A 428 -28.83 20.64 5.00
N ARG A 429 -27.70 19.94 4.92
CA ARG A 429 -26.73 19.77 6.02
C ARG A 429 -25.62 20.83 6.01
N ARG A 430 -25.49 21.60 4.97
CA ARG A 430 -24.54 22.72 4.80
C ARG A 430 -25.15 24.02 5.29
#